data_44a705a6f95c49ae0f79bb61d2e9fe16
#
_entry.id   44a705a6f95c49ae0f79bb61d2e9fe16
#
_cell.length_a   1.000
_cell.length_b   1.000
_cell.length_c   1.000
_cell.angle_alpha   90.00
_cell.angle_beta   90.00
_cell.angle_gamma   90.00
#
_symmetry.space_group_name_H-M   'P 1'
#
loop_
_entity.id
_entity.type
_entity.pdbx_description
1 polymer ?
#
loop_
_entity_poly.entity_id
_entity_poly.type
_entity_poly.pdbx_seq_one_letter_code
_entity_poly.pdbx_strand_id
1 'polypeptide(L)'
;TSLKLFHKTMNIKPVLGTMNFGLQVDLAETVRMSETFQSMGYNEFDTAYVYNDGYSEKYMGKALKDIDEHKYILATKVNPRITGKLDLDSISDQLMKSLKRLNTKCVDILYLHFPDPSTPIYETLEACSKIYKKGYFKELGLSNYSAHEVINICSICHNNGWPKPTVYQGLYNVLSRDIEKELVPVIRETGIRFYAYNPLAGGILSGKYSSIDSVTPGRFTLRPNYKDRYWKEEFFNAVKILEKICHENNISLIEASFRWLIHHSVLNNKYDDGIIIGSSNIDHLLQNLSY
;
A
#
# COMPACT_ATOMS: atom_id res chain seq x y z
N THR A 1 -25.76 16.19 20.04
CA THR A 1 -26.51 15.55 18.94
C THR A 1 -25.63 14.46 18.37
N SER A 2 -26.00 13.21 18.68
CA SER A 2 -25.26 11.98 18.37
C SER A 2 -25.11 11.79 16.86
N LEU A 3 -23.93 11.91 16.33
CA LEU A 3 -23.53 11.39 15.02
C LEU A 3 -23.45 9.86 15.11
N LYS A 4 -24.59 9.19 15.07
CA LYS A 4 -24.67 7.79 14.64
C LYS A 4 -24.51 7.80 13.12
N LEU A 5 -23.32 8.01 12.60
CA LEU A 5 -22.96 7.66 11.26
C LEU A 5 -23.07 6.14 11.13
N PHE A 6 -23.90 5.69 10.22
CA PHE A 6 -24.01 4.30 9.81
C PHE A 6 -22.62 3.84 9.32
N HIS A 7 -21.88 3.17 10.19
CA HIS A 7 -20.67 2.47 9.79
C HIS A 7 -21.11 1.24 8.96
N LYS A 8 -21.30 1.46 7.67
CA LYS A 8 -21.30 0.37 6.71
C LYS A 8 -19.82 -0.04 6.60
N THR A 9 -19.41 -1.05 7.36
CA THR A 9 -18.06 -1.59 7.30
C THR A 9 -17.77 -1.98 5.86
N MET A 10 -16.71 -1.44 5.29
CA MET A 10 -16.22 -1.89 3.98
C MET A 10 -16.01 -3.41 4.05
N ASN A 11 -16.56 -4.14 3.09
CA ASN A 11 -16.37 -5.58 3.02
C ASN A 11 -14.91 -5.97 2.71
N ILE A 12 -14.11 -5.05 2.20
CA ILE A 12 -12.67 -5.20 1.94
C ILE A 12 -11.94 -4.29 2.91
N LYS A 13 -10.93 -4.81 3.58
CA LYS A 13 -10.17 -4.13 4.63
C LYS A 13 -9.46 -2.88 4.10
N PRO A 14 -9.69 -1.68 4.66
CA PRO A 14 -8.87 -0.51 4.38
C PRO A 14 -7.55 -0.57 5.15
N VAL A 15 -6.48 -0.13 4.50
CA VAL A 15 -5.14 0.05 5.07
C VAL A 15 -4.74 1.49 4.84
N LEU A 16 -4.31 2.21 5.88
CA LEU A 16 -3.88 3.61 5.74
C LEU A 16 -2.49 3.69 5.12
N GLY A 17 -2.43 4.12 3.86
CA GLY A 17 -1.17 4.35 3.13
C GLY A 17 -0.58 5.71 3.46
N THR A 18 0.65 5.73 3.96
CA THR A 18 1.27 6.93 4.54
C THR A 18 2.29 7.63 3.63
N MET A 19 2.31 7.33 2.33
CA MET A 19 3.30 7.89 1.39
C MET A 19 3.26 9.43 1.29
N ASN A 20 2.17 10.08 1.71
CA ASN A 20 2.06 11.54 1.72
C ASN A 20 2.51 12.18 3.05
N PHE A 21 2.72 11.40 4.09
CA PHE A 21 3.13 11.89 5.41
C PHE A 21 4.57 12.38 5.38
N GLY A 22 4.78 13.59 5.90
CA GLY A 22 6.08 14.27 5.83
C GLY A 22 6.37 14.97 4.49
N LEU A 23 5.37 15.06 3.59
CA LEU A 23 5.44 15.83 2.34
C LEU A 23 4.21 16.74 2.20
N GLN A 24 3.04 16.16 1.92
CA GLN A 24 1.76 16.89 1.79
C GLN A 24 0.99 16.95 3.10
N VAL A 25 1.23 16.00 3.98
CA VAL A 25 0.60 15.85 5.30
C VAL A 25 1.66 16.11 6.35
N ASP A 26 1.46 17.15 7.15
CA ASP A 26 2.34 17.48 8.27
C ASP A 26 2.14 16.53 9.47
N LEU A 27 2.87 16.77 10.56
CA LEU A 27 2.78 15.90 11.73
C LEU A 27 1.42 15.98 12.44
N ALA A 28 0.86 17.18 12.56
CA ALA A 28 -0.41 17.37 13.27
C ALA A 28 -1.55 16.66 12.51
N GLU A 29 -1.59 16.83 11.21
CA GLU A 29 -2.56 16.16 10.34
C GLU A 29 -2.31 14.64 10.28
N THR A 30 -1.06 14.16 10.34
CA THR A 30 -0.73 12.73 10.44
C THR A 30 -1.35 12.10 11.69
N VAL A 31 -1.20 12.75 12.85
CA VAL A 31 -1.79 12.29 14.11
C VAL A 31 -3.30 12.25 13.98
N ARG A 32 -3.92 13.34 13.53
CA ARG A 32 -5.37 13.46 13.34
C ARG A 32 -5.92 12.39 12.41
N MET A 33 -5.27 12.15 11.27
CA MET A 33 -5.69 11.11 10.31
C MET A 33 -5.57 9.72 10.91
N SER A 34 -4.51 9.44 11.66
CA SER A 34 -4.29 8.14 12.29
C SER A 34 -5.32 7.86 13.39
N GLU A 35 -5.58 8.82 14.25
CA GLU A 35 -6.61 8.74 15.31
C GLU A 35 -8.03 8.57 14.70
N THR A 36 -8.33 9.33 13.65
CA THR A 36 -9.61 9.24 12.96
C THR A 36 -9.78 7.85 12.35
N PHE A 37 -8.77 7.32 11.66
CA PHE A 37 -8.78 6.00 11.07
C PHE A 37 -9.04 4.91 12.12
N GLN A 38 -8.38 5.00 13.28
CA GLN A 38 -8.59 4.07 14.40
C GLN A 38 -9.97 4.23 15.05
N SER A 39 -10.47 5.46 15.19
CA SER A 39 -11.80 5.70 15.76
C SER A 39 -12.94 5.12 14.89
N MET A 40 -12.68 4.91 13.59
CA MET A 40 -13.58 4.23 12.66
C MET A 40 -13.48 2.69 12.74
N GLY A 41 -12.62 2.15 13.61
CA GLY A 41 -12.42 0.71 13.80
C GLY A 41 -11.37 0.09 12.89
N TYR A 42 -10.59 0.89 12.16
CA TYR A 42 -9.50 0.43 11.30
C TYR A 42 -8.16 0.60 12.00
N ASN A 43 -7.23 -0.31 11.78
CA ASN A 43 -6.00 -0.35 12.57
C ASN A 43 -4.74 -0.75 11.79
N GLU A 44 -4.78 -0.81 10.46
CA GLU A 44 -3.61 -1.22 9.68
C GLU A 44 -2.98 -0.04 8.93
N PHE A 45 -1.65 0.15 9.13
CA PHE A 45 -0.87 1.27 8.61
C PHE A 45 0.26 0.77 7.73
N ASP A 46 0.40 1.37 6.54
CA ASP A 46 1.42 1.02 5.55
C ASP A 46 2.36 2.18 5.28
N THR A 47 3.63 2.01 5.63
CA THR A 47 4.72 2.95 5.32
C THR A 47 5.85 2.26 4.56
N ALA A 48 6.96 2.95 4.33
CA ALA A 48 8.18 2.40 3.76
C ALA A 48 9.41 3.23 4.12
N TYR A 49 10.58 2.59 4.18
CA TYR A 49 11.87 3.21 4.41
C TYR A 49 12.12 4.44 3.52
N VAL A 50 11.71 4.36 2.23
CA VAL A 50 11.97 5.39 1.21
C VAL A 50 10.94 6.52 1.19
N TYR A 51 9.87 6.46 1.97
CA TYR A 51 8.84 7.49 1.87
C TYR A 51 9.29 8.79 2.51
N ASN A 52 9.44 9.82 1.65
CA ASN A 52 9.78 11.19 2.06
C ASN A 52 11.02 11.24 2.96
N ASP A 53 12.12 10.60 2.54
CA ASP A 53 13.40 10.53 3.26
C ASP A 53 13.27 10.02 4.70
N GLY A 54 12.29 9.12 4.91
CA GLY A 54 11.97 8.53 6.20
C GLY A 54 11.08 9.38 7.10
N TYR A 55 10.59 10.53 6.62
CA TYR A 55 9.65 11.34 7.40
C TYR A 55 8.30 10.63 7.59
N SER A 56 7.85 9.84 6.62
CA SER A 56 6.64 9.03 6.78
C SER A 56 6.75 8.10 8.00
N GLU A 57 7.86 7.36 8.14
CA GLU A 57 8.11 6.50 9.30
C GLU A 57 8.24 7.31 10.60
N LYS A 58 8.96 8.44 10.59
CA LYS A 58 9.11 9.30 11.78
C LYS A 58 7.77 9.86 12.26
N TYR A 59 6.88 10.24 11.34
CA TYR A 59 5.57 10.77 11.69
C TYR A 59 4.65 9.67 12.20
N MET A 60 4.68 8.50 11.60
CA MET A 60 3.96 7.33 12.10
C MET A 60 4.42 6.92 13.50
N GLY A 61 5.73 6.88 13.75
CA GLY A 61 6.26 6.59 15.09
C GLY A 61 5.82 7.59 16.17
N LYS A 62 5.55 8.85 15.78
CA LYS A 62 4.98 9.84 16.68
C LYS A 62 3.47 9.69 16.84
N ALA A 63 2.76 9.40 15.76
CA ALA A 63 1.30 9.21 15.77
C ALA A 63 0.86 7.98 16.58
N LEU A 64 1.67 6.91 16.57
CA LEU A 64 1.38 5.67 17.29
C LEU A 64 2.00 5.58 18.68
N LYS A 65 2.74 6.61 19.13
CA LYS A 65 3.58 6.58 20.34
C LYS A 65 2.82 6.16 21.61
N ASP A 66 1.60 6.64 21.77
CA ASP A 66 0.80 6.43 22.98
C ASP A 66 -0.29 5.35 22.78
N ILE A 67 -0.20 4.62 21.68
CA ILE A 67 -1.13 3.53 21.33
C ILE A 67 -0.47 2.19 21.62
N ASP A 68 -1.21 1.32 22.29
CA ASP A 68 -0.79 -0.07 22.53
C ASP A 68 -0.46 -0.77 21.21
N GLU A 69 0.75 -1.33 21.10
CA GLU A 69 1.24 -1.99 19.88
C GLU A 69 0.40 -3.20 19.45
N HIS A 70 -0.39 -3.78 20.36
CA HIS A 70 -1.33 -4.87 20.03
C HIS A 70 -2.64 -4.38 19.39
N LYS A 71 -2.86 -3.07 19.33
CA LYS A 71 -4.08 -2.47 18.78
C LYS A 71 -3.95 -2.01 17.34
N TYR A 72 -2.78 -2.17 16.73
CA TYR A 72 -2.57 -1.83 15.33
C TYR A 72 -1.65 -2.83 14.64
N ILE A 73 -1.70 -2.83 13.33
CA ILE A 73 -0.80 -3.56 12.43
C ILE A 73 0.04 -2.51 11.69
N LEU A 74 1.36 -2.64 11.77
CA LEU A 74 2.29 -1.70 11.17
C LEU A 74 3.18 -2.40 10.15
N ALA A 75 3.15 -1.91 8.91
CA ALA A 75 3.99 -2.41 7.83
C ALA A 75 5.04 -1.38 7.42
N THR A 76 6.27 -1.84 7.16
CA THR A 76 7.28 -1.05 6.44
C THR A 76 7.95 -1.89 5.34
N LYS A 77 8.82 -1.27 4.55
CA LYS A 77 9.40 -1.89 3.34
C LYS A 77 10.88 -1.56 3.21
N VAL A 78 11.70 -2.56 2.92
CA VAL A 78 13.09 -2.37 2.48
C VAL A 78 13.16 -2.30 0.95
N ASN A 79 14.08 -1.50 0.43
CA ASN A 79 14.11 -1.18 -1.00
C ASN A 79 15.54 -1.30 -1.57
N PRO A 80 15.75 -2.14 -2.61
CA PRO A 80 17.08 -2.32 -3.22
C PRO A 80 17.62 -1.05 -3.86
N ARG A 81 16.76 -0.12 -4.29
CA ARG A 81 17.17 1.12 -4.95
C ARG A 81 17.93 2.09 -4.04
N ILE A 82 17.95 1.86 -2.72
CA ILE A 82 18.67 2.69 -1.74
C ILE A 82 20.12 2.24 -1.60
N THR A 83 20.34 0.93 -1.53
CA THR A 83 21.66 0.33 -1.28
C THR A 83 22.23 -0.38 -2.49
N GLY A 84 21.44 -0.50 -3.56
CA GLY A 84 21.79 -1.26 -4.77
C GLY A 84 21.56 -2.77 -4.64
N LYS A 85 21.15 -3.24 -3.44
CA LYS A 85 21.02 -4.69 -3.16
C LYS A 85 20.09 -4.98 -1.97
N LEU A 86 19.64 -6.26 -1.85
CA LEU A 86 18.88 -6.80 -0.73
C LEU A 86 19.59 -7.98 -0.07
N ASP A 87 20.87 -7.81 0.26
CA ASP A 87 21.61 -8.73 1.10
C ASP A 87 21.32 -8.51 2.60
N LEU A 88 21.91 -9.34 3.47
CA LEU A 88 21.69 -9.30 4.91
C LEU A 88 22.02 -7.92 5.51
N ASP A 89 23.13 -7.31 5.10
CA ASP A 89 23.59 -6.04 5.65
C ASP A 89 22.64 -4.91 5.25
N SER A 90 22.25 -4.87 3.97
CA SER A 90 21.34 -3.87 3.42
C SER A 90 19.93 -3.94 4.04
N ILE A 91 19.38 -5.15 4.16
CA ILE A 91 18.06 -5.35 4.79
C ILE A 91 18.13 -4.97 6.27
N SER A 92 19.18 -5.43 6.99
CA SER A 92 19.34 -5.14 8.41
C SER A 92 19.50 -3.65 8.67
N ASP A 93 20.36 -2.95 7.90
CA ASP A 93 20.57 -1.51 8.06
C ASP A 93 19.29 -0.71 7.84
N GLN A 94 18.57 -1.00 6.73
CA GLN A 94 17.32 -0.32 6.43
C GLN A 94 16.27 -0.59 7.52
N LEU A 95 16.08 -1.86 7.93
CA LEU A 95 15.09 -2.21 8.94
C LEU A 95 15.42 -1.61 10.30
N MET A 96 16.68 -1.64 10.75
CA MET A 96 17.06 -1.02 12.02
C MET A 96 16.79 0.48 12.03
N LYS A 97 17.06 1.17 10.92
CA LYS A 97 16.70 2.59 10.76
C LYS A 97 15.19 2.81 10.77
N SER A 98 14.42 1.94 10.11
CA SER A 98 12.96 1.97 10.12
C SER A 98 12.40 1.79 11.53
N LEU A 99 12.83 0.77 12.26
CA LEU A 99 12.40 0.51 13.65
C LEU A 99 12.70 1.71 14.57
N LYS A 100 13.88 2.33 14.41
CA LYS A 100 14.23 3.55 15.15
C LYS A 100 13.30 4.73 14.82
N ARG A 101 12.97 4.96 13.53
CA ARG A 101 12.08 6.04 13.09
C ARG A 101 10.64 5.80 13.55
N LEU A 102 10.19 4.56 13.50
CA LEU A 102 8.86 4.11 13.92
C LEU A 102 8.72 4.02 15.45
N ASN A 103 9.84 4.14 16.20
CA ASN A 103 9.88 4.00 17.66
C ASN A 103 9.28 2.67 18.14
N THR A 104 9.59 1.57 17.45
CA THR A 104 9.16 0.21 17.78
C THR A 104 10.34 -0.78 17.73
N LYS A 105 10.19 -1.94 18.36
CA LYS A 105 11.17 -3.02 18.31
C LYS A 105 10.89 -4.04 17.20
N CYS A 106 9.65 -4.06 16.70
CA CYS A 106 9.18 -5.02 15.73
C CYS A 106 8.11 -4.36 14.84
N VAL A 107 8.06 -4.69 13.55
CA VAL A 107 6.93 -4.39 12.69
C VAL A 107 6.12 -5.66 12.43
N ASP A 108 4.83 -5.51 12.15
CA ASP A 108 3.99 -6.67 11.84
C ASP A 108 4.34 -7.22 10.46
N ILE A 109 4.52 -6.34 9.46
CA ILE A 109 4.82 -6.75 8.09
C ILE A 109 6.09 -6.05 7.60
N LEU A 110 7.06 -6.85 7.13
CA LEU A 110 8.22 -6.36 6.39
C LEU A 110 8.07 -6.72 4.92
N TYR A 111 7.94 -5.72 4.05
CA TYR A 111 7.90 -5.95 2.61
C TYR A 111 9.28 -5.88 1.96
N LEU A 112 9.53 -6.79 1.03
CA LEU A 112 10.49 -6.58 -0.05
C LEU A 112 9.81 -5.69 -1.09
N HIS A 113 10.23 -4.40 -1.17
CA HIS A 113 9.49 -3.36 -1.90
C HIS A 113 9.56 -3.54 -3.42
N PHE A 114 10.69 -4.03 -3.92
CA PHE A 114 10.94 -4.35 -5.32
C PHE A 114 11.88 -5.54 -5.42
N PRO A 115 11.84 -6.30 -6.53
CA PRO A 115 12.86 -7.27 -6.86
C PRO A 115 14.25 -6.64 -6.91
N ASP A 116 15.25 -7.40 -6.51
CA ASP A 116 16.66 -7.05 -6.63
C ASP A 116 17.35 -8.01 -7.59
N PRO A 117 17.69 -7.57 -8.81
CA PRO A 117 18.38 -8.43 -9.78
C PRO A 117 19.87 -8.65 -9.46
N SER A 118 20.44 -7.91 -8.51
CA SER A 118 21.87 -7.97 -8.18
C SER A 118 22.19 -8.95 -7.06
N THR A 119 21.20 -9.30 -6.22
CA THR A 119 21.36 -10.29 -5.15
C THR A 119 20.55 -11.54 -5.49
N PRO A 120 21.13 -12.75 -5.47
CA PRO A 120 20.36 -13.97 -5.62
C PRO A 120 19.21 -14.04 -4.61
N ILE A 121 18.02 -14.32 -5.09
CA ILE A 121 16.81 -14.31 -4.25
C ILE A 121 16.94 -15.24 -3.02
N TYR A 122 17.68 -16.34 -3.14
CA TYR A 122 17.99 -17.23 -2.04
C TYR A 122 18.69 -16.49 -0.89
N GLU A 123 19.70 -15.66 -1.18
CA GLU A 123 20.44 -14.89 -0.16
C GLU A 123 19.55 -13.86 0.52
N THR A 124 18.69 -13.17 -0.25
CA THR A 124 17.69 -12.23 0.27
C THR A 124 16.73 -12.93 1.25
N LEU A 125 16.24 -14.13 0.90
CA LEU A 125 15.31 -14.89 1.74
C LEU A 125 15.99 -15.46 2.97
N GLU A 126 17.24 -15.90 2.85
CA GLU A 126 18.06 -16.32 3.99
C GLU A 126 18.27 -15.17 4.98
N ALA A 127 18.56 -13.96 4.45
CA ALA A 127 18.67 -12.75 5.25
C ALA A 127 17.37 -12.44 5.98
N CYS A 128 16.23 -12.48 5.29
CA CYS A 128 14.91 -12.31 5.89
C CYS A 128 14.67 -13.34 7.01
N SER A 129 15.02 -14.61 6.80
CA SER A 129 14.88 -15.67 7.82
C SER A 129 15.73 -15.39 9.06
N LYS A 130 16.98 -14.94 8.89
CA LYS A 130 17.85 -14.57 10.01
C LYS A 130 17.27 -13.39 10.83
N ILE A 131 16.71 -12.41 10.15
CA ILE A 131 16.10 -11.21 10.76
C ILE A 131 14.77 -11.57 11.45
N TYR A 132 13.96 -12.45 10.82
CA TYR A 132 12.73 -12.98 11.40
C TYR A 132 12.98 -13.71 12.73
N LYS A 133 14.00 -14.59 12.78
CA LYS A 133 14.40 -15.29 14.00
C LYS A 133 14.82 -14.38 15.15
N LYS A 134 15.23 -13.13 14.83
CA LYS A 134 15.53 -12.10 15.85
C LYS A 134 14.27 -11.35 16.32
N GLY A 135 13.10 -11.63 15.74
CA GLY A 135 11.83 -11.02 16.11
C GLY A 135 11.64 -9.58 15.65
N TYR A 136 12.33 -9.13 14.61
CA TYR A 136 12.21 -7.75 14.13
C TYR A 136 11.02 -7.51 13.20
N PHE A 137 10.40 -8.58 12.70
CA PHE A 137 9.12 -8.52 11.99
C PHE A 137 8.35 -9.84 12.20
N LYS A 138 7.01 -9.81 11.99
CA LYS A 138 6.14 -10.98 12.19
C LYS A 138 5.79 -11.68 10.88
N GLU A 139 5.61 -10.93 9.79
CA GLU A 139 5.20 -11.44 8.48
C GLU A 139 6.09 -10.88 7.35
N LEU A 140 6.40 -11.72 6.37
CA LEU A 140 7.08 -11.31 5.15
C LEU A 140 6.05 -10.92 4.10
N GLY A 141 6.21 -9.75 3.48
CA GLY A 141 5.41 -9.28 2.36
C GLY A 141 6.24 -9.11 1.09
N LEU A 142 5.57 -9.19 -0.06
CA LEU A 142 6.16 -8.93 -1.37
C LEU A 142 5.45 -7.76 -2.06
N SER A 143 6.19 -7.01 -2.87
CA SER A 143 5.61 -5.96 -3.71
C SER A 143 6.38 -5.84 -5.03
N ASN A 144 5.66 -5.73 -6.15
CA ASN A 144 6.21 -5.57 -7.50
C ASN A 144 6.99 -6.79 -8.05
N TYR A 145 6.81 -7.97 -7.48
CA TYR A 145 7.33 -9.23 -8.01
C TYR A 145 6.38 -9.83 -9.04
N SER A 146 6.90 -10.51 -10.05
CA SER A 146 6.10 -11.26 -11.02
C SER A 146 5.50 -12.53 -10.41
N ALA A 147 4.51 -13.11 -11.07
CA ALA A 147 3.90 -14.38 -10.66
C ALA A 147 4.95 -15.51 -10.54
N HIS A 148 5.87 -15.59 -11.50
CA HIS A 148 6.95 -16.58 -11.49
C HIS A 148 7.89 -16.40 -10.26
N GLU A 149 8.26 -15.16 -9.95
CA GLU A 149 9.10 -14.87 -8.78
C GLU A 149 8.40 -15.23 -7.47
N VAL A 150 7.09 -14.97 -7.36
CA VAL A 150 6.29 -15.35 -6.18
C VAL A 150 6.31 -16.85 -5.96
N ILE A 151 6.09 -17.65 -7.02
CA ILE A 151 6.16 -19.13 -6.95
C ILE A 151 7.54 -19.58 -6.48
N ASN A 152 8.60 -19.05 -7.09
CA ASN A 152 9.97 -19.39 -6.75
C ASN A 152 10.29 -19.05 -5.29
N ILE A 153 9.92 -17.87 -4.81
CA ILE A 153 10.10 -17.42 -3.43
C ILE A 153 9.39 -18.37 -2.46
N CYS A 154 8.13 -18.70 -2.74
CA CYS A 154 7.34 -19.60 -1.90
C CYS A 154 7.99 -21.00 -1.83
N SER A 155 8.49 -21.52 -2.95
CA SER A 155 9.19 -22.80 -3.03
C SER A 155 10.48 -22.81 -2.21
N ILE A 156 11.33 -21.78 -2.37
CA ILE A 156 12.57 -21.63 -1.61
C ILE A 156 12.29 -21.57 -0.11
N CYS A 157 11.33 -20.75 0.31
CA CYS A 157 10.95 -20.62 1.72
C CYS A 157 10.44 -21.95 2.29
N HIS A 158 9.60 -22.67 1.53
CA HIS A 158 9.07 -23.97 1.94
C HIS A 158 10.19 -24.99 2.15
N ASN A 159 11.09 -25.13 1.17
CA ASN A 159 12.16 -26.12 1.19
C ASN A 159 13.20 -25.88 2.30
N ASN A 160 13.36 -24.63 2.75
CA ASN A 160 14.32 -24.26 3.79
C ASN A 160 13.69 -24.03 5.17
N GLY A 161 12.37 -24.20 5.32
CA GLY A 161 11.67 -23.92 6.58
C GLY A 161 11.73 -22.44 6.98
N TRP A 162 11.80 -21.53 5.98
CA TRP A 162 11.84 -20.08 6.19
C TRP A 162 10.45 -19.46 6.20
N PRO A 163 10.28 -18.25 6.77
CA PRO A 163 8.99 -17.54 6.73
C PRO A 163 8.55 -17.32 5.29
N LYS A 164 7.40 -17.88 4.91
CA LYS A 164 6.80 -17.65 3.59
C LYS A 164 6.12 -16.30 3.55
N PRO A 165 6.09 -15.64 2.37
CA PRO A 165 5.26 -14.45 2.19
C PRO A 165 3.79 -14.75 2.49
N THR A 166 3.14 -13.86 3.24
CA THR A 166 1.72 -13.96 3.61
C THR A 166 0.88 -12.87 3.00
N VAL A 167 1.52 -11.83 2.48
CA VAL A 167 0.85 -10.68 1.86
C VAL A 167 1.60 -10.21 0.62
N TYR A 168 0.85 -9.87 -0.42
CA TYR A 168 1.36 -9.25 -1.63
C TYR A 168 0.73 -7.87 -1.83
N GLN A 169 1.54 -6.84 -2.00
CA GLN A 169 1.09 -5.49 -2.29
C GLN A 169 1.31 -5.18 -3.77
N GLY A 170 0.24 -4.92 -4.51
CA GLY A 170 0.28 -4.73 -5.96
C GLY A 170 -0.52 -3.55 -6.47
N LEU A 171 -0.09 -3.03 -7.64
CA LEU A 171 -0.83 -2.02 -8.38
C LEU A 171 -2.15 -2.61 -8.88
N TYR A 172 -3.28 -2.05 -8.40
CA TYR A 172 -4.57 -2.53 -8.87
C TYR A 172 -5.66 -1.48 -8.71
N ASN A 173 -6.39 -1.21 -9.78
CA ASN A 173 -7.54 -0.32 -9.84
C ASN A 173 -8.32 -0.58 -11.13
N VAL A 174 -9.42 0.10 -11.36
CA VAL A 174 -10.28 -0.10 -12.53
C VAL A 174 -9.57 0.07 -13.88
N LEU A 175 -8.47 0.87 -13.93
CA LEU A 175 -7.67 1.13 -15.13
C LEU A 175 -6.44 0.22 -15.25
N SER A 176 -6.01 -0.45 -14.19
CA SER A 176 -4.77 -1.25 -14.11
C SER A 176 -5.11 -2.63 -13.58
N ARG A 177 -5.37 -3.60 -14.49
CA ARG A 177 -5.92 -4.92 -14.16
C ARG A 177 -5.05 -6.09 -14.62
N ASP A 178 -3.86 -5.84 -15.14
CA ASP A 178 -3.01 -6.86 -15.76
C ASP A 178 -2.65 -8.02 -14.82
N ILE A 179 -2.59 -7.75 -13.51
CA ILE A 179 -2.29 -8.78 -12.50
C ILE A 179 -3.35 -9.89 -12.39
N GLU A 180 -4.56 -9.67 -12.90
CA GLU A 180 -5.67 -10.63 -12.82
C GLU A 180 -5.36 -11.93 -13.56
N LYS A 181 -4.55 -11.87 -14.62
CA LYS A 181 -4.30 -13.00 -15.52
C LYS A 181 -3.32 -14.01 -14.94
N GLU A 182 -2.26 -13.55 -14.31
CA GLU A 182 -1.14 -14.41 -13.90
C GLU A 182 -0.91 -14.34 -12.38
N LEU A 183 -0.78 -13.15 -11.82
CA LEU A 183 -0.40 -12.98 -10.42
C LEU A 183 -1.51 -13.39 -9.45
N VAL A 184 -2.75 -12.97 -9.72
CA VAL A 184 -3.88 -13.26 -8.82
C VAL A 184 -4.09 -14.78 -8.66
N PRO A 185 -4.12 -15.61 -9.70
CA PRO A 185 -4.17 -17.07 -9.55
C PRO A 185 -3.07 -17.60 -8.62
N VAL A 186 -1.83 -17.14 -8.81
CA VAL A 186 -0.67 -17.61 -8.01
C VAL A 186 -0.81 -17.23 -6.54
N ILE A 187 -1.17 -15.99 -6.22
CA ILE A 187 -1.33 -15.58 -4.81
C ILE A 187 -2.50 -16.31 -4.13
N ARG A 188 -3.56 -16.68 -4.88
CA ARG A 188 -4.67 -17.48 -4.36
C ARG A 188 -4.24 -18.91 -4.07
N GLU A 189 -3.48 -19.53 -4.96
CA GLU A 189 -2.97 -20.89 -4.80
C GLU A 189 -1.98 -20.97 -3.62
N THR A 190 -1.14 -19.96 -3.45
CA THR A 190 -0.14 -19.89 -2.38
C THR A 190 -0.71 -19.43 -1.02
N GLY A 191 -1.98 -19.00 -0.97
CA GLY A 191 -2.64 -18.52 0.24
C GLY A 191 -2.17 -17.14 0.68
N ILE A 192 -1.63 -16.34 -0.24
CA ILE A 192 -1.16 -14.97 0.01
C ILE A 192 -2.33 -13.99 -0.13
N ARG A 193 -2.57 -13.14 0.88
CA ARG A 193 -3.56 -12.06 0.78
C ARG A 193 -3.06 -10.92 -0.10
N PHE A 194 -3.97 -10.24 -0.77
CA PHE A 194 -3.63 -9.19 -1.73
C PHE A 194 -4.03 -7.80 -1.23
N TYR A 195 -3.08 -6.87 -1.23
CA TYR A 195 -3.32 -5.47 -0.91
C TYR A 195 -3.16 -4.60 -2.16
N ALA A 196 -4.27 -4.01 -2.60
CA ALA A 196 -4.30 -3.14 -3.78
C ALA A 196 -3.80 -1.73 -3.45
N TYR A 197 -2.72 -1.27 -4.07
CA TYR A 197 -2.31 0.13 -3.97
C TYR A 197 -2.71 0.94 -5.20
N ASN A 198 -2.75 2.27 -5.07
CA ASN A 198 -3.24 3.23 -6.06
C ASN A 198 -4.70 3.00 -6.49
N PRO A 199 -5.65 2.92 -5.57
CA PRO A 199 -7.06 2.71 -5.88
C PRO A 199 -7.62 3.77 -6.83
N LEU A 200 -7.09 5.00 -6.78
CA LEU A 200 -7.47 6.13 -7.63
C LEU A 200 -6.46 6.42 -8.75
N ALA A 201 -5.66 5.42 -9.17
CA ALA A 201 -4.68 5.54 -10.26
C ALA A 201 -3.79 6.79 -10.15
N GLY A 202 -3.20 7.02 -8.96
CA GLY A 202 -2.38 8.20 -8.69
C GLY A 202 -3.15 9.51 -8.61
N GLY A 203 -4.47 9.47 -8.69
CA GLY A 203 -5.38 10.63 -8.65
C GLY A 203 -6.04 10.95 -9.99
N ILE A 204 -5.75 10.23 -11.08
CA ILE A 204 -6.50 10.42 -12.35
C ILE A 204 -7.98 10.12 -12.16
N LEU A 205 -8.33 9.10 -11.39
CA LEU A 205 -9.71 8.74 -11.05
C LEU A 205 -10.37 9.65 -10.02
N SER A 206 -9.76 10.78 -9.68
CA SER A 206 -10.39 11.80 -8.82
C SER A 206 -11.25 12.81 -9.59
N GLY A 207 -11.22 12.80 -10.93
CA GLY A 207 -11.86 13.80 -11.77
C GLY A 207 -11.13 15.16 -11.80
N LYS A 208 -9.95 15.27 -11.17
CA LYS A 208 -9.19 16.53 -11.09
C LYS A 208 -8.48 16.89 -12.40
N TYR A 209 -8.19 15.91 -13.22
CA TYR A 209 -7.38 16.05 -14.43
C TYR A 209 -8.24 15.72 -15.66
N SER A 210 -8.56 16.73 -16.48
CA SER A 210 -9.46 16.59 -17.63
C SER A 210 -8.77 16.16 -18.92
N SER A 211 -7.45 16.37 -19.03
CA SER A 211 -6.67 16.04 -20.23
C SER A 211 -5.18 15.89 -19.90
N ILE A 212 -4.41 15.39 -20.88
CA ILE A 212 -2.96 15.28 -20.81
C ILE A 212 -2.27 16.65 -20.63
N ASP A 213 -2.90 17.74 -21.06
CA ASP A 213 -2.38 19.10 -20.94
C ASP A 213 -2.69 19.76 -19.59
N SER A 214 -3.34 19.05 -18.69
CA SER A 214 -3.69 19.58 -17.37
C SER A 214 -2.44 19.91 -16.55
N VAL A 215 -2.34 21.14 -16.06
CA VAL A 215 -1.23 21.65 -15.23
C VAL A 215 -1.59 21.79 -13.75
N THR A 216 -2.62 21.11 -13.32
CA THR A 216 -3.13 21.19 -11.95
C THR A 216 -2.12 20.63 -10.94
N PRO A 217 -1.71 21.39 -9.89
CA PRO A 217 -0.81 20.91 -8.86
C PRO A 217 -1.35 19.65 -8.16
N GLY A 218 -0.46 18.70 -7.88
CA GLY A 218 -0.84 17.45 -7.21
C GLY A 218 0.25 16.39 -7.31
N ARG A 219 -0.13 15.11 -7.20
CA ARG A 219 0.80 13.99 -7.21
C ARG A 219 1.74 13.99 -8.41
N PHE A 220 1.24 14.29 -9.59
CA PHE A 220 2.01 14.25 -10.83
C PHE A 220 3.03 15.39 -10.97
N THR A 221 2.86 16.49 -10.23
CA THR A 221 3.87 17.55 -10.14
C THR A 221 4.89 17.27 -9.04
N LEU A 222 4.46 16.70 -7.91
CA LEU A 222 5.32 16.36 -6.77
C LEU A 222 6.13 15.08 -6.99
N ARG A 223 5.65 14.17 -7.83
CA ARG A 223 6.28 12.87 -8.14
C ARG A 223 6.22 12.61 -9.65
N PRO A 224 7.12 13.16 -10.44
CA PRO A 224 7.10 13.08 -11.91
C PRO A 224 7.05 11.64 -12.46
N ASN A 225 7.68 10.68 -11.77
CA ASN A 225 7.67 9.26 -12.14
C ASN A 225 6.27 8.62 -12.19
N TYR A 226 5.25 9.26 -11.57
CA TYR A 226 3.86 8.83 -11.73
C TYR A 226 3.31 9.15 -13.11
N LYS A 227 3.87 10.15 -13.82
CA LYS A 227 3.49 10.47 -15.20
C LYS A 227 3.80 9.31 -16.14
N ASP A 228 4.96 8.68 -16.01
CA ASP A 228 5.34 7.53 -16.85
C ASP A 228 4.32 6.39 -16.78
N ARG A 229 3.66 6.26 -15.65
CA ARG A 229 2.65 5.21 -15.40
C ARG A 229 1.26 5.57 -15.91
N TYR A 230 0.79 6.77 -15.65
CA TYR A 230 -0.62 7.14 -15.81
C TYR A 230 -0.89 8.28 -16.79
N TRP A 231 0.11 9.11 -17.13
CA TRP A 231 -0.08 10.30 -17.94
C TRP A 231 -0.02 9.99 -19.42
N LYS A 232 -1.00 9.19 -19.90
CA LYS A 232 -1.12 8.69 -21.27
C LYS A 232 -2.53 8.92 -21.77
N GLU A 233 -2.69 9.18 -23.06
CA GLU A 233 -3.98 9.48 -23.68
C GLU A 233 -5.02 8.39 -23.44
N GLU A 234 -4.59 7.13 -23.46
CA GLU A 234 -5.48 5.99 -23.24
C GLU A 234 -6.18 6.04 -21.88
N PHE A 235 -5.45 6.43 -20.83
CA PHE A 235 -6.03 6.59 -19.50
C PHE A 235 -7.01 7.77 -19.45
N PHE A 236 -6.68 8.92 -20.06
CA PHE A 236 -7.58 10.06 -20.10
C PHE A 236 -8.85 9.75 -20.91
N ASN A 237 -8.74 9.03 -22.02
CA ASN A 237 -9.89 8.60 -22.80
C ASN A 237 -10.79 7.63 -22.01
N ALA A 238 -10.20 6.66 -21.30
CA ALA A 238 -10.96 5.78 -20.42
C ALA A 238 -11.65 6.56 -19.29
N VAL A 239 -10.97 7.51 -18.65
CA VAL A 239 -11.54 8.37 -17.60
C VAL A 239 -12.73 9.18 -18.13
N LYS A 240 -12.64 9.77 -19.31
CA LYS A 240 -13.77 10.52 -19.92
C LYS A 240 -15.02 9.64 -20.11
N ILE A 241 -14.82 8.39 -20.51
CA ILE A 241 -15.93 7.43 -20.66
C ILE A 241 -16.54 7.12 -19.27
N LEU A 242 -15.69 6.87 -18.26
CA LEU A 242 -16.15 6.61 -16.90
C LEU A 242 -16.87 7.83 -16.30
N GLU A 243 -16.34 9.04 -16.48
CA GLU A 243 -16.97 10.28 -16.00
C GLU A 243 -18.38 10.46 -16.59
N LYS A 244 -18.55 10.21 -17.90
CA LYS A 244 -19.86 10.27 -18.54
C LYS A 244 -20.84 9.28 -17.88
N ILE A 245 -20.44 8.03 -17.70
CA ILE A 245 -21.27 6.99 -17.06
C ILE A 245 -21.59 7.39 -15.61
N CYS A 246 -20.61 7.88 -14.86
CA CYS A 246 -20.80 8.33 -13.48
C CYS A 246 -21.80 9.48 -13.39
N HIS A 247 -21.69 10.47 -14.28
CA HIS A 247 -22.61 11.61 -14.35
C HIS A 247 -24.05 11.16 -14.66
N GLU A 248 -24.24 10.26 -15.63
CA GLU A 248 -25.54 9.71 -15.98
C GLU A 248 -26.21 8.95 -14.82
N ASN A 249 -25.40 8.42 -13.87
CA ASN A 249 -25.87 7.66 -12.71
C ASN A 249 -25.79 8.44 -11.38
N ASN A 250 -25.50 9.74 -11.40
CA ASN A 250 -25.37 10.61 -10.21
C ASN A 250 -24.40 10.07 -9.16
N ILE A 251 -23.28 9.49 -9.56
CA ILE A 251 -22.20 9.04 -8.68
C ILE A 251 -20.89 9.75 -9.04
N SER A 252 -20.00 9.95 -8.07
CA SER A 252 -18.67 10.51 -8.35
C SER A 252 -17.75 9.43 -8.93
N LEU A 253 -16.73 9.86 -9.70
CA LEU A 253 -15.72 8.96 -10.24
C LEU A 253 -14.92 8.25 -9.11
N ILE A 254 -14.68 8.96 -7.99
CA ILE A 254 -14.04 8.40 -6.79
C ILE A 254 -14.93 7.28 -6.20
N GLU A 255 -16.21 7.55 -6.01
CA GLU A 255 -17.17 6.57 -5.52
C GLU A 255 -17.22 5.34 -6.43
N ALA A 256 -17.37 5.54 -7.73
CA ALA A 256 -17.40 4.46 -8.71
C ALA A 256 -16.11 3.60 -8.64
N SER A 257 -14.94 4.24 -8.48
CA SER A 257 -13.66 3.55 -8.38
C SER A 257 -13.54 2.67 -7.13
N PHE A 258 -13.96 3.18 -5.96
CA PHE A 258 -13.96 2.38 -4.72
C PHE A 258 -15.03 1.30 -4.74
N ARG A 259 -16.25 1.58 -5.20
CA ARG A 259 -17.32 0.57 -5.32
C ARG A 259 -16.93 -0.54 -6.28
N TRP A 260 -16.22 -0.22 -7.38
CA TRP A 260 -15.69 -1.24 -8.27
C TRP A 260 -14.68 -2.15 -7.53
N LEU A 261 -13.72 -1.57 -6.80
CA LEU A 261 -12.75 -2.34 -6.03
C LEU A 261 -13.41 -3.26 -4.99
N ILE A 262 -14.43 -2.76 -4.31
CA ILE A 262 -15.10 -3.47 -3.21
C ILE A 262 -16.04 -4.56 -3.71
N HIS A 263 -16.74 -4.34 -4.83
CA HIS A 263 -17.85 -5.20 -5.25
C HIS A 263 -17.63 -5.95 -6.56
N HIS A 264 -16.71 -5.49 -7.42
CA HIS A 264 -16.58 -5.99 -8.80
C HIS A 264 -15.16 -6.41 -9.17
N SER A 265 -14.21 -6.26 -8.26
CA SER A 265 -12.83 -6.61 -8.50
C SER A 265 -12.49 -8.04 -8.04
N VAL A 266 -11.22 -8.43 -8.14
CA VAL A 266 -10.71 -9.71 -7.63
C VAL A 266 -10.49 -9.71 -6.11
N LEU A 267 -10.62 -8.55 -5.46
CA LEU A 267 -10.49 -8.45 -4.00
C LEU A 267 -11.63 -9.20 -3.31
N ASN A 268 -11.30 -9.94 -2.27
CA ASN A 268 -12.28 -10.75 -1.56
C ASN A 268 -11.90 -10.87 -0.08
N ASN A 269 -12.84 -10.52 0.79
CA ASN A 269 -12.68 -10.60 2.24
C ASN A 269 -12.37 -12.04 2.74
N LYS A 270 -12.82 -13.06 2.01
CA LYS A 270 -12.48 -14.47 2.28
C LYS A 270 -10.96 -14.71 2.34
N TYR A 271 -10.18 -13.91 1.61
CA TYR A 271 -8.72 -14.02 1.57
C TYR A 271 -8.02 -12.93 2.42
N ASP A 272 -8.76 -12.17 3.20
CA ASP A 272 -8.27 -11.03 3.98
C ASP A 272 -7.59 -9.96 3.13
N ASP A 273 -8.12 -9.74 1.91
CA ASP A 273 -7.60 -8.72 1.00
C ASP A 273 -7.87 -7.31 1.49
N GLY A 274 -7.04 -6.36 1.07
CA GLY A 274 -7.14 -4.98 1.51
C GLY A 274 -6.93 -3.95 0.39
N ILE A 275 -7.34 -2.72 0.67
CA ILE A 275 -7.11 -1.55 -0.19
C ILE A 275 -6.25 -0.55 0.58
N ILE A 276 -5.09 -0.19 0.01
CA ILE A 276 -4.22 0.84 0.58
C ILE A 276 -4.72 2.20 0.15
N ILE A 277 -5.26 2.92 1.11
CA ILE A 277 -5.87 4.24 0.93
C ILE A 277 -4.86 5.31 1.32
N GLY A 278 -4.28 5.99 0.32
CA GLY A 278 -3.43 7.17 0.53
C GLY A 278 -4.24 8.45 0.33
N SER A 279 -4.15 9.37 1.28
CA SER A 279 -4.84 10.67 1.24
C SER A 279 -3.86 11.82 1.48
N SER A 280 -4.18 13.03 1.02
CA SER A 280 -3.37 14.22 1.19
C SER A 280 -3.88 15.15 2.32
N ASN A 281 -5.03 14.83 2.90
CA ASN A 281 -5.65 15.48 4.05
C ASN A 281 -6.76 14.60 4.62
N ILE A 282 -7.31 15.00 5.78
CA ILE A 282 -8.35 14.25 6.49
C ILE A 282 -9.67 14.17 5.70
N ASP A 283 -10.06 15.22 4.98
CA ASP A 283 -11.33 15.24 4.25
C ASP A 283 -11.31 14.21 3.11
N HIS A 284 -10.18 14.10 2.39
CA HIS A 284 -9.98 13.05 1.39
C HIS A 284 -9.96 11.64 2.01
N LEU A 285 -9.40 11.49 3.22
CA LEU A 285 -9.42 10.21 3.92
C LEU A 285 -10.86 9.80 4.26
N LEU A 286 -11.62 10.70 4.89
CA LEU A 286 -13.01 10.46 5.26
C LEU A 286 -13.89 10.17 4.03
N GLN A 287 -13.71 10.93 2.95
CA GLN A 287 -14.40 10.68 1.70
C GLN A 287 -14.09 9.28 1.15
N ASN A 288 -12.81 8.90 1.08
CA ASN A 288 -12.41 7.60 0.55
C ASN A 288 -12.91 6.42 1.41
N LEU A 289 -13.06 6.62 2.73
CA LEU A 289 -13.55 5.62 3.67
C LEU A 289 -15.10 5.55 3.74
N SER A 290 -15.82 6.52 3.15
CA SER A 290 -17.27 6.57 3.18
C SER A 290 -17.95 5.65 2.16
N TYR A 291 -17.21 5.09 1.23
CA TYR A 291 -17.69 4.21 0.16
C TYR A 291 -17.48 2.73 0.51
#